data_3aac412d5890b34390fa69a1cca2014b
#
_entry.id   3aac412d5890b34390fa69a1cca2014b
#
_cell.length_a   1.000
_cell.length_b   1.000
_cell.length_c   1.000
_cell.angle_alpha   90.00
_cell.angle_beta   90.00
_cell.angle_gamma   90.00
#
_symmetry.space_group_name_H-M   'P 1'
#
loop_
_entity.id
_entity.type
_entity.pdbx_description
1 polymer ?
#
loop_
_entity_poly.entity_id
_entity_poly.type
_entity_poly.pdbx_seq_one_letter_code
_entity_poly.pdbx_strand_id
1 'polypeptide(L)'
;MKKLVAGNWKMNGSLAANEVLLAGLRTVPEVDVAVCVPYPYLAQLQRRPSGFELGAQDVSEFAEGAYTGEVSAAMLLDFGCRYVIVGHSERRARFGDDDLTVARKALSALSAGLVPIVCVGETLDERDAGEVFGVITRQLAAVGEVLGTAWLGRLVLAYEPVWAIGTGRSATAAQAGEVHAAIRSWLVEQGVDAGTVRILYGGSVKPDNAAELFSMPNVDGGLIGGASLVADDFMAICRAAGV
;
A
#
# COMPACT_ATOMS: atom_id res chain seq x y z
N MET A 1 -6.78 -11.45 -12.03
CA MET A 1 -7.10 -10.21 -11.26
C MET A 1 -6.30 -9.06 -11.86
N LYS A 2 -6.91 -7.85 -12.02
CA LYS A 2 -6.15 -6.67 -12.47
C LYS A 2 -5.10 -6.31 -11.41
N LYS A 3 -3.91 -5.91 -11.87
CA LYS A 3 -2.90 -5.36 -10.95
C LYS A 3 -3.35 -4.03 -10.36
N LEU A 4 -2.86 -3.69 -9.17
CA LEU A 4 -3.11 -2.42 -8.49
C LEU A 4 -1.83 -1.59 -8.44
N VAL A 5 -1.87 -0.37 -8.94
CA VAL A 5 -0.79 0.62 -8.76
C VAL A 5 -1.31 1.73 -7.86
N ALA A 6 -0.81 1.77 -6.62
CA ALA A 6 -1.20 2.74 -5.62
C ALA A 6 -0.08 3.78 -5.42
N GLY A 7 -0.36 5.04 -5.72
CA GLY A 7 0.55 6.14 -5.48
C GLY A 7 0.46 6.63 -4.04
N ASN A 8 1.53 6.48 -3.27
CA ASN A 8 1.67 7.05 -1.94
C ASN A 8 2.42 8.39 -2.03
N TRP A 9 1.69 9.49 -1.96
CA TRP A 9 2.31 10.84 -2.05
C TRP A 9 3.13 11.20 -0.82
N LYS A 10 3.02 10.40 0.25
CA LYS A 10 3.66 10.71 1.55
C LYS A 10 3.29 12.11 2.01
N MET A 11 4.18 12.81 2.72
CA MET A 11 3.95 14.19 3.20
C MET A 11 4.39 15.20 2.13
N ASN A 12 3.77 15.15 0.94
CA ASN A 12 4.06 16.07 -0.16
C ASN A 12 2.78 16.66 -0.74
N GLY A 13 2.94 17.76 -1.48
CA GLY A 13 1.89 18.41 -2.23
C GLY A 13 1.58 19.84 -1.76
N SER A 14 0.81 20.49 -2.56
CA SER A 14 0.08 21.72 -2.29
C SER A 14 -1.13 21.75 -3.21
N LEU A 15 -2.14 22.58 -2.94
CA LEU A 15 -3.31 22.65 -3.82
C LEU A 15 -2.93 22.92 -5.28
N ALA A 16 -1.97 23.82 -5.53
CA ALA A 16 -1.52 24.14 -6.86
C ALA A 16 -0.71 23.02 -7.52
N ALA A 17 0.24 22.41 -6.79
CA ALA A 17 1.05 21.31 -7.30
C ALA A 17 0.19 20.07 -7.61
N ASN A 18 -0.78 19.79 -6.74
CA ASN A 18 -1.73 18.68 -6.94
C ASN A 18 -2.55 18.87 -8.22
N GLU A 19 -2.99 20.10 -8.54
CA GLU A 19 -3.71 20.40 -9.78
C GLU A 19 -2.88 20.00 -11.01
N VAL A 20 -1.60 20.38 -11.02
CA VAL A 20 -0.68 20.07 -12.14
C VAL A 20 -0.50 18.55 -12.27
N LEU A 21 -0.25 17.87 -11.15
CA LEU A 21 -0.05 16.42 -11.13
C LEU A 21 -1.32 15.69 -11.62
N LEU A 22 -2.48 16.04 -11.08
CA LEU A 22 -3.77 15.43 -11.43
C LEU A 22 -4.14 15.67 -12.90
N ALA A 23 -3.77 16.82 -13.47
CA ALA A 23 -4.00 17.10 -14.88
C ALA A 23 -3.22 16.16 -15.82
N GLY A 24 -2.15 15.56 -15.35
CA GLY A 24 -1.34 14.57 -16.08
C GLY A 24 -1.83 13.13 -15.94
N LEU A 25 -2.66 12.81 -14.94
CA LEU A 25 -3.14 11.45 -14.73
C LEU A 25 -4.20 11.05 -15.75
N ARG A 26 -4.18 9.81 -16.19
CA ARG A 26 -5.11 9.22 -17.18
C ARG A 26 -5.52 7.82 -16.72
N THR A 27 -6.68 7.39 -17.16
CA THR A 27 -7.14 6.01 -16.96
C THR A 27 -6.25 5.04 -17.74
N VAL A 28 -5.91 3.91 -17.09
CA VAL A 28 -5.29 2.74 -17.71
C VAL A 28 -6.26 1.58 -17.52
N PRO A 29 -7.03 1.19 -18.54
CA PRO A 29 -8.15 0.24 -18.37
C PRO A 29 -7.77 -1.13 -17.85
N GLU A 30 -6.52 -1.55 -18.08
CA GLU A 30 -5.98 -2.86 -17.71
C GLU A 30 -5.51 -2.92 -16.24
N VAL A 31 -5.44 -1.77 -15.55
CA VAL A 31 -4.88 -1.62 -14.20
C VAL A 31 -5.85 -0.88 -13.30
N ASP A 32 -5.98 -1.32 -12.06
CA ASP A 32 -6.61 -0.51 -11.02
C ASP A 32 -5.58 0.50 -10.51
N VAL A 33 -5.94 1.76 -10.50
CA VAL A 33 -5.05 2.84 -10.03
C VAL A 33 -5.65 3.48 -8.79
N ALA A 34 -4.85 3.66 -7.75
CA ALA A 34 -5.23 4.40 -6.56
C ALA A 34 -4.23 5.54 -6.28
N VAL A 35 -4.71 6.62 -5.66
CA VAL A 35 -3.87 7.75 -5.23
C VAL A 35 -4.13 8.02 -3.76
N CYS A 36 -3.13 7.72 -2.91
CA CYS A 36 -3.19 7.89 -1.47
C CYS A 36 -2.51 9.21 -1.08
N VAL A 37 -3.32 10.18 -0.66
CA VAL A 37 -2.89 11.56 -0.41
C VAL A 37 -2.95 11.93 1.06
N PRO A 38 -2.19 12.96 1.51
CA PRO A 38 -2.39 13.57 2.82
C PRO A 38 -3.84 14.03 3.04
N TYR A 39 -4.35 13.89 4.25
CA TYR A 39 -5.74 14.24 4.60
C TYR A 39 -6.20 15.63 4.09
N PRO A 40 -5.38 16.71 4.19
CA PRO A 40 -5.79 18.04 3.72
C PRO A 40 -6.18 18.13 2.24
N TYR A 41 -5.76 17.13 1.44
CA TYR A 41 -6.00 17.12 -0.02
C TYR A 41 -7.13 16.21 -0.45
N LEU A 42 -7.74 15.44 0.46
CA LEU A 42 -8.85 14.53 0.15
C LEU A 42 -10.03 15.29 -0.53
N ALA A 43 -10.43 16.43 0.04
CA ALA A 43 -11.50 17.25 -0.51
C ALA A 43 -11.22 17.80 -1.92
N GLN A 44 -9.95 18.03 -2.26
CA GLN A 44 -9.55 18.45 -3.60
C GLN A 44 -9.74 17.32 -4.62
N LEU A 45 -9.31 16.10 -4.25
CA LEU A 45 -9.36 14.95 -5.16
C LEU A 45 -10.78 14.39 -5.31
N GLN A 46 -11.60 14.42 -4.25
CA GLN A 46 -12.99 13.98 -4.28
C GLN A 46 -13.82 14.66 -5.39
N ARG A 47 -13.51 15.91 -5.70
CA ARG A 47 -14.25 16.72 -6.70
C ARG A 47 -13.85 16.46 -8.14
N ARG A 48 -12.87 15.59 -8.37
CA ARG A 48 -12.36 15.32 -9.71
C ARG A 48 -12.91 14.02 -10.26
N PRO A 49 -13.55 14.04 -11.45
CA PRO A 49 -13.80 12.82 -12.18
C PRO A 49 -12.44 12.20 -12.52
N SER A 50 -12.16 11.02 -12.05
CA SER A 50 -10.87 10.41 -12.20
C SER A 50 -11.00 8.96 -12.63
N GLY A 51 -10.05 8.50 -13.42
CA GLY A 51 -9.88 7.08 -13.69
C GLY A 51 -9.08 6.37 -12.61
N PHE A 52 -9.04 6.90 -11.37
CA PHE A 52 -8.35 6.32 -10.23
C PHE A 52 -9.21 6.39 -8.97
N GLU A 53 -8.94 5.48 -8.04
CA GLU A 53 -9.58 5.44 -6.73
C GLU A 53 -8.83 6.33 -5.74
N LEU A 54 -9.56 6.95 -4.81
CA LEU A 54 -8.98 7.76 -3.76
C LEU A 54 -8.58 6.90 -2.57
N GLY A 55 -7.42 7.19 -1.99
CA GLY A 55 -6.93 6.57 -0.78
C GLY A 55 -6.38 7.58 0.24
N ALA A 56 -6.28 7.13 1.48
CA ALA A 56 -5.61 7.82 2.57
C ALA A 56 -4.31 7.11 2.96
N GLN A 57 -3.48 7.79 3.78
CA GLN A 57 -2.14 7.30 4.14
C GLN A 57 -2.07 6.71 5.54
N ASP A 58 -3.13 6.83 6.33
CA ASP A 58 -3.32 6.23 7.64
C ASP A 58 -4.80 6.30 8.03
N VAL A 59 -5.16 5.61 9.13
CA VAL A 59 -6.49 5.63 9.75
C VAL A 59 -6.37 5.34 11.24
N SER A 60 -7.27 5.87 12.05
CA SER A 60 -7.36 5.52 13.45
C SER A 60 -7.91 4.10 13.64
N GLU A 61 -7.41 3.39 14.66
CA GLU A 61 -8.03 2.14 15.12
C GLU A 61 -9.39 2.37 15.80
N PHE A 62 -9.68 3.60 16.21
CA PHE A 62 -10.90 4.00 16.91
C PHE A 62 -11.92 4.62 15.95
N ALA A 63 -13.21 4.34 16.20
CA ALA A 63 -14.29 4.83 15.35
C ALA A 63 -14.57 6.32 15.59
N GLU A 64 -14.57 6.76 16.86
CA GLU A 64 -14.84 8.12 17.31
C GLU A 64 -14.35 8.33 18.74
N GLY A 65 -14.34 9.56 19.24
CA GLY A 65 -14.09 9.87 20.64
C GLY A 65 -12.99 10.88 20.91
N ALA A 66 -12.40 10.81 22.09
CA ALA A 66 -11.39 11.76 22.58
C ALA A 66 -9.98 11.43 22.04
N TYR A 67 -9.83 11.46 20.73
CA TYR A 67 -8.59 11.13 20.00
C TYR A 67 -8.17 12.31 19.13
N THR A 68 -7.84 13.43 19.76
CA THR A 68 -7.51 14.68 19.07
C THR A 68 -6.42 14.50 18.03
N GLY A 69 -6.72 14.84 16.77
CA GLY A 69 -5.79 14.71 15.64
C GLY A 69 -5.94 13.43 14.82
N GLU A 70 -6.66 12.42 15.33
CA GLU A 70 -6.94 11.19 14.60
C GLU A 70 -8.03 11.36 13.55
N VAL A 71 -7.98 10.52 12.52
CA VAL A 71 -8.98 10.45 11.44
C VAL A 71 -9.55 9.04 11.39
N SER A 72 -10.86 8.91 11.61
CA SER A 72 -11.54 7.62 11.59
C SER A 72 -11.83 7.13 10.18
N ALA A 73 -12.09 5.82 10.05
CA ALA A 73 -12.46 5.22 8.76
C ALA A 73 -13.77 5.82 8.18
N ALA A 74 -14.73 6.18 9.02
CA ALA A 74 -15.96 6.85 8.59
C ALA A 74 -15.69 8.22 7.96
N MET A 75 -14.79 9.02 8.56
CA MET A 75 -14.38 10.31 7.99
C MET A 75 -13.73 10.14 6.61
N LEU A 76 -12.94 9.09 6.39
CA LEU A 76 -12.33 8.81 5.09
C LEU A 76 -13.38 8.45 4.03
N LEU A 77 -14.40 7.68 4.43
CA LEU A 77 -15.52 7.35 3.53
C LEU A 77 -16.32 8.58 3.11
N ASP A 78 -16.49 9.58 3.95
CA ASP A 78 -17.15 10.85 3.61
C ASP A 78 -16.44 11.57 2.44
N PHE A 79 -15.13 11.38 2.30
CA PHE A 79 -14.35 11.87 1.16
C PHE A 79 -14.32 10.92 -0.03
N GLY A 80 -15.00 9.76 0.05
CA GLY A 80 -15.01 8.77 -1.03
C GLY A 80 -13.72 7.96 -1.14
N CYS A 81 -12.94 7.86 -0.07
CA CYS A 81 -11.80 6.97 -0.04
C CYS A 81 -12.25 5.51 -0.22
N ARG A 82 -11.54 4.77 -1.04
CA ARG A 82 -11.67 3.32 -1.18
C ARG A 82 -10.56 2.59 -0.46
N TYR A 83 -9.34 3.13 -0.53
CA TYR A 83 -8.16 2.52 0.05
C TYR A 83 -7.63 3.33 1.24
N VAL A 84 -6.91 2.65 2.13
CA VAL A 84 -6.11 3.30 3.16
C VAL A 84 -4.84 2.50 3.42
N ILE A 85 -3.68 3.18 3.43
CA ILE A 85 -2.41 2.57 3.80
C ILE A 85 -2.38 2.44 5.32
N VAL A 86 -1.97 1.27 5.84
CA VAL A 86 -1.74 1.05 7.27
C VAL A 86 -0.41 0.32 7.48
N GLY A 87 0.29 0.69 8.55
CA GLY A 87 1.56 0.06 8.92
C GLY A 87 2.72 0.36 7.96
N HIS A 88 2.65 1.44 7.17
CA HIS A 88 3.78 1.86 6.34
C HIS A 88 5.06 1.98 7.18
N SER A 89 6.20 1.56 6.63
CA SER A 89 7.48 1.51 7.34
C SER A 89 7.86 2.81 8.04
N GLU A 90 7.55 3.97 7.45
CA GLU A 90 7.77 5.27 8.08
C GLU A 90 6.93 5.44 9.35
N ARG A 91 5.71 4.90 9.41
CA ARG A 91 4.86 4.99 10.59
C ARG A 91 5.30 4.03 11.68
N ARG A 92 5.72 2.81 11.32
CA ARG A 92 6.35 1.88 12.26
C ARG A 92 7.59 2.48 12.90
N ALA A 93 8.49 3.07 12.10
CA ALA A 93 9.75 3.60 12.57
C ALA A 93 9.65 4.93 13.35
N ARG A 94 8.67 5.78 13.06
CA ARG A 94 8.64 7.17 13.55
C ARG A 94 7.44 7.51 14.43
N PHE A 95 6.35 6.77 14.31
CA PHE A 95 5.06 7.09 14.96
C PHE A 95 4.56 5.96 15.86
N GLY A 96 5.33 4.89 16.02
CA GLY A 96 5.06 3.81 16.96
C GLY A 96 3.94 2.85 16.53
N ASP A 97 3.62 2.78 15.25
CA ASP A 97 2.68 1.78 14.74
C ASP A 97 3.33 0.38 14.88
N ASP A 98 3.03 -0.34 15.96
CA ASP A 98 3.43 -1.73 16.14
C ASP A 98 2.52 -2.71 15.38
N ASP A 99 2.85 -4.01 15.40
CA ASP A 99 2.11 -5.01 14.64
C ASP A 99 0.64 -5.09 15.05
N LEU A 100 0.34 -4.94 16.34
CA LEU A 100 -1.03 -4.99 16.86
C LEU A 100 -1.82 -3.73 16.49
N THR A 101 -1.22 -2.56 16.58
CA THR A 101 -1.82 -1.29 16.13
C THR A 101 -2.16 -1.34 14.65
N VAL A 102 -1.24 -1.85 13.80
CA VAL A 102 -1.48 -2.03 12.37
C VAL A 102 -2.66 -2.98 12.11
N ALA A 103 -2.72 -4.09 12.83
CA ALA A 103 -3.81 -5.05 12.71
C ALA A 103 -5.17 -4.44 13.10
N ARG A 104 -5.23 -3.65 14.19
CA ARG A 104 -6.45 -2.95 14.62
C ARG A 104 -6.88 -1.86 13.63
N LYS A 105 -5.94 -1.09 13.08
CA LYS A 105 -6.21 -0.12 12.01
C LYS A 105 -6.78 -0.80 10.77
N ALA A 106 -6.23 -1.96 10.38
CA ALA A 106 -6.75 -2.74 9.27
C ALA A 106 -8.18 -3.24 9.53
N LEU A 107 -8.47 -3.71 10.76
CA LEU A 107 -9.82 -4.11 11.15
C LEU A 107 -10.81 -2.94 11.14
N SER A 108 -10.41 -1.79 11.68
CA SER A 108 -11.21 -0.55 11.65
C SER A 108 -11.59 -0.16 10.23
N ALA A 109 -10.60 -0.16 9.31
CA ALA A 109 -10.81 0.14 7.90
C ALA A 109 -11.79 -0.83 7.23
N LEU A 110 -11.56 -2.16 7.38
CA LEU A 110 -12.41 -3.20 6.80
C LEU A 110 -13.85 -3.16 7.35
N SER A 111 -13.99 -2.94 8.66
CA SER A 111 -15.31 -2.87 9.33
C SER A 111 -16.16 -1.71 8.82
N ALA A 112 -15.52 -0.62 8.42
CA ALA A 112 -16.19 0.53 7.82
C ALA A 112 -16.44 0.37 6.32
N GLY A 113 -15.76 -0.54 5.63
CA GLY A 113 -15.90 -0.78 4.18
C GLY A 113 -14.75 -0.25 3.32
N LEU A 114 -13.68 0.27 3.93
CA LEU A 114 -12.44 0.59 3.23
C LEU A 114 -11.63 -0.69 2.92
N VAL A 115 -10.75 -0.61 1.96
CA VAL A 115 -9.77 -1.65 1.63
C VAL A 115 -8.40 -1.22 2.18
N PRO A 116 -7.91 -1.81 3.29
CA PRO A 116 -6.59 -1.48 3.79
C PRO A 116 -5.49 -2.06 2.89
N ILE A 117 -4.47 -1.26 2.63
CA ILE A 117 -3.17 -1.67 2.08
C ILE A 117 -2.25 -1.84 3.27
N VAL A 118 -2.09 -3.08 3.73
CA VAL A 118 -1.29 -3.41 4.91
C VAL A 118 0.17 -3.59 4.51
N CYS A 119 1.04 -2.74 5.05
CA CYS A 119 2.46 -2.78 4.78
C CYS A 119 3.19 -3.71 5.74
N VAL A 120 4.01 -4.58 5.18
CA VAL A 120 4.93 -5.50 5.88
C VAL A 120 6.32 -5.43 5.26
N GLY A 121 7.35 -5.58 6.07
CA GLY A 121 8.71 -5.53 5.54
C GLY A 121 9.78 -5.53 6.63
N GLU A 122 10.97 -5.95 6.24
CA GLU A 122 12.15 -6.04 7.08
C GLU A 122 13.07 -4.83 6.92
N THR A 123 13.78 -4.50 7.98
CA THR A 123 14.89 -3.55 8.01
C THR A 123 16.17 -4.16 7.42
N LEU A 124 17.20 -3.34 7.20
CA LEU A 124 18.50 -3.83 6.73
C LEU A 124 19.14 -4.78 7.74
N ASP A 125 19.09 -4.45 9.02
CA ASP A 125 19.69 -5.26 10.08
C ASP A 125 19.01 -6.63 10.17
N GLU A 126 17.69 -6.70 10.08
CA GLU A 126 16.92 -7.95 10.03
C GLU A 126 17.25 -8.79 8.79
N ARG A 127 17.45 -8.12 7.65
CA ARG A 127 17.86 -8.79 6.41
C ARG A 127 19.25 -9.36 6.50
N ASP A 128 20.21 -8.59 7.00
CA ASP A 128 21.59 -9.02 7.16
C ASP A 128 21.73 -10.14 8.21
N ALA A 129 20.82 -10.20 9.19
CA ALA A 129 20.67 -11.29 10.13
C ALA A 129 19.99 -12.55 9.56
N GLY A 130 19.46 -12.50 8.32
CA GLY A 130 18.75 -13.60 7.69
C GLY A 130 17.31 -13.80 8.19
N GLU A 131 16.74 -12.80 8.87
CA GLU A 131 15.44 -12.88 9.55
C GLU A 131 14.25 -12.44 8.69
N VAL A 132 14.44 -12.20 7.39
CA VAL A 132 13.40 -11.68 6.47
C VAL A 132 12.06 -12.38 6.65
N PHE A 133 12.05 -13.71 6.51
CA PHE A 133 10.78 -14.48 6.58
C PHE A 133 10.20 -14.52 7.98
N GLY A 134 11.03 -14.51 9.03
CA GLY A 134 10.60 -14.44 10.42
C GLY A 134 9.86 -13.13 10.71
N VAL A 135 10.40 -12.01 10.24
CA VAL A 135 9.79 -10.68 10.40
C VAL A 135 8.46 -10.59 9.64
N ILE A 136 8.44 -10.99 8.36
CA ILE A 136 7.23 -10.97 7.53
C ILE A 136 6.14 -11.85 8.14
N THR A 137 6.48 -13.07 8.56
CA THR A 137 5.52 -13.99 9.18
C THR A 137 4.96 -13.42 10.49
N ARG A 138 5.80 -12.84 11.35
CA ARG A 138 5.39 -12.20 12.60
C ARG A 138 4.38 -11.06 12.34
N GLN A 139 4.69 -10.17 11.39
CA GLN A 139 3.83 -9.05 11.03
C GLN A 139 2.49 -9.53 10.46
N LEU A 140 2.51 -10.52 9.58
CA LEU A 140 1.31 -11.11 9.00
C LEU A 140 0.47 -11.88 10.02
N ALA A 141 1.11 -12.61 10.95
CA ALA A 141 0.42 -13.34 12.00
C ALA A 141 -0.39 -12.41 12.92
N ALA A 142 0.19 -11.28 13.33
CA ALA A 142 -0.54 -10.28 14.13
C ALA A 142 -1.80 -9.75 13.41
N VAL A 143 -1.70 -9.53 12.09
CA VAL A 143 -2.86 -9.14 11.26
C VAL A 143 -3.87 -10.29 11.21
N GLY A 144 -3.42 -11.52 10.97
CA GLY A 144 -4.26 -12.71 10.88
C GLY A 144 -5.02 -13.01 12.19
N GLU A 145 -4.36 -12.85 13.34
CA GLU A 145 -4.96 -13.07 14.66
C GLU A 145 -6.12 -12.09 14.94
N VAL A 146 -5.98 -10.83 14.55
CA VAL A 146 -7.00 -9.80 14.76
C VAL A 146 -8.13 -9.90 13.74
N LEU A 147 -7.80 -10.15 12.47
CA LEU A 147 -8.78 -10.13 11.38
C LEU A 147 -9.53 -11.46 11.22
N GLY A 148 -8.85 -12.58 11.42
CA GLY A 148 -9.35 -13.89 11.02
C GLY A 148 -9.43 -14.08 9.49
N THR A 149 -9.61 -15.33 9.06
CA THR A 149 -9.57 -15.73 7.63
C THR A 149 -10.57 -14.96 6.76
N ALA A 150 -11.77 -14.68 7.26
CA ALA A 150 -12.83 -14.02 6.49
C ALA A 150 -12.46 -12.58 6.04
N TRP A 151 -11.67 -11.87 6.85
CA TRP A 151 -11.23 -10.52 6.54
C TRP A 151 -9.91 -10.48 5.79
N LEU A 152 -9.02 -11.46 5.99
CA LEU A 152 -7.74 -11.56 5.28
C LEU A 152 -7.91 -11.60 3.75
N GLY A 153 -8.99 -12.19 3.24
CA GLY A 153 -9.29 -12.20 1.80
C GLY A 153 -9.73 -10.85 1.22
N ARG A 154 -9.89 -9.82 2.04
CA ARG A 154 -10.48 -8.52 1.65
C ARG A 154 -9.49 -7.35 1.70
N LEU A 155 -8.26 -7.59 2.13
CA LEU A 155 -7.21 -6.57 2.18
C LEU A 155 -6.30 -6.64 0.96
N VAL A 156 -5.41 -5.67 0.88
CA VAL A 156 -4.24 -5.66 -0.01
C VAL A 156 -3.01 -5.71 0.88
N LEU A 157 -2.00 -6.49 0.51
CA LEU A 157 -0.69 -6.49 1.17
C LEU A 157 0.30 -5.67 0.36
N ALA A 158 1.24 -5.00 1.03
CA ALA A 158 2.36 -4.33 0.39
C ALA A 158 3.66 -4.78 1.05
N TYR A 159 4.55 -5.40 0.30
CA TYR A 159 5.88 -5.76 0.77
C TYR A 159 6.83 -4.58 0.61
N GLU A 160 7.36 -4.09 1.71
CA GLU A 160 8.30 -2.99 1.78
C GLU A 160 9.69 -3.51 2.19
N PRO A 161 10.66 -3.73 1.27
CA PRO A 161 12.05 -3.88 1.67
C PRO A 161 12.54 -2.53 2.23
N VAL A 162 12.44 -2.32 3.57
CA VAL A 162 12.62 -1.01 4.22
C VAL A 162 13.99 -0.40 3.89
N TRP A 163 15.01 -1.26 3.76
CA TRP A 163 16.37 -0.89 3.36
C TRP A 163 16.49 -0.33 1.93
N ALA A 164 15.46 -0.54 1.10
CA ALA A 164 15.41 -0.07 -0.29
C ALA A 164 14.48 1.15 -0.47
N ILE A 165 13.87 1.68 0.60
CA ILE A 165 12.94 2.81 0.53
C ILE A 165 13.71 4.12 0.74
N GLY A 166 13.77 4.98 -0.29
CA GLY A 166 14.40 6.30 -0.20
C GLY A 166 15.92 6.30 -0.06
N THR A 167 16.58 5.15 -0.19
CA THR A 167 18.04 5.00 -0.03
C THR A 167 18.79 5.02 -1.34
N GLY A 168 18.10 5.02 -2.48
CA GLY A 168 18.70 4.83 -3.80
C GLY A 168 19.03 3.36 -4.13
N ARG A 169 18.85 2.43 -3.18
CA ARG A 169 18.93 0.99 -3.41
C ARG A 169 17.58 0.46 -3.90
N SER A 170 17.58 -0.65 -4.62
CA SER A 170 16.38 -1.41 -4.97
C SER A 170 16.62 -2.89 -4.70
N ALA A 171 15.60 -3.60 -4.25
CA ALA A 171 15.66 -5.05 -4.28
C ALA A 171 15.68 -5.52 -5.74
N THR A 172 16.37 -6.62 -6.01
CA THR A 172 16.28 -7.26 -7.32
C THR A 172 14.87 -7.85 -7.50
N ALA A 173 14.43 -8.03 -8.75
CA ALA A 173 13.15 -8.66 -9.04
C ALA A 173 13.06 -10.07 -8.42
N ALA A 174 14.16 -10.83 -8.42
CA ALA A 174 14.22 -12.14 -7.79
C ALA A 174 14.01 -12.05 -6.26
N GLN A 175 14.67 -11.11 -5.56
CA GLN A 175 14.47 -10.91 -4.13
C GLN A 175 13.02 -10.51 -3.79
N ALA A 176 12.42 -9.64 -4.59
CA ALA A 176 11.02 -9.27 -4.44
C ALA A 176 10.11 -10.49 -4.64
N GLY A 177 10.33 -11.25 -5.73
CA GLY A 177 9.55 -12.44 -6.05
C GLY A 177 9.61 -13.51 -4.97
N GLU A 178 10.77 -13.72 -4.33
CA GLU A 178 10.93 -14.68 -3.24
C GLU A 178 10.04 -14.33 -2.03
N VAL A 179 10.05 -13.08 -1.60
CA VAL A 179 9.23 -12.64 -0.45
C VAL A 179 7.74 -12.62 -0.83
N HIS A 180 7.38 -12.20 -2.03
CA HIS A 180 6.00 -12.26 -2.51
C HIS A 180 5.47 -13.71 -2.55
N ALA A 181 6.30 -14.67 -2.96
CA ALA A 181 5.93 -16.09 -2.93
C ALA A 181 5.71 -16.59 -1.50
N ALA A 182 6.56 -16.19 -0.54
CA ALA A 182 6.39 -16.55 0.86
C ALA A 182 5.09 -15.97 1.46
N ILE A 183 4.78 -14.70 1.17
CA ILE A 183 3.52 -14.07 1.59
C ILE A 183 2.32 -14.82 1.00
N ARG A 184 2.40 -15.21 -0.29
CA ARG A 184 1.35 -15.97 -0.95
C ARG A 184 1.13 -17.33 -0.31
N SER A 185 2.22 -18.05 0.02
CA SER A 185 2.16 -19.33 0.71
C SER A 185 1.54 -19.19 2.11
N TRP A 186 1.93 -18.16 2.85
CA TRP A 186 1.34 -17.88 4.16
C TRP A 186 -0.18 -17.68 4.07
N LEU A 187 -0.69 -16.92 3.09
CA LEU A 187 -2.12 -16.74 2.88
C LEU A 187 -2.85 -18.07 2.63
N VAL A 188 -2.26 -18.97 1.82
CA VAL A 188 -2.81 -20.32 1.58
C VAL A 188 -2.87 -21.12 2.87
N GLU A 189 -1.82 -21.08 3.69
CA GLU A 189 -1.75 -21.77 4.99
C GLU A 189 -2.82 -21.25 5.97
N GLN A 190 -3.21 -19.97 5.86
CA GLN A 190 -4.34 -19.40 6.62
C GLN A 190 -5.72 -19.79 6.06
N GLY A 191 -5.78 -20.59 5.01
CA GLY A 191 -7.05 -20.99 4.38
C GLY A 191 -7.72 -19.89 3.54
N VAL A 192 -6.95 -18.86 3.15
CA VAL A 192 -7.43 -17.79 2.27
C VAL A 192 -7.28 -18.23 0.81
N ASP A 193 -8.28 -17.94 -0.04
CA ASP A 193 -8.07 -17.98 -1.48
C ASP A 193 -7.07 -16.90 -1.87
N ALA A 194 -5.80 -17.28 -1.88
CA ALA A 194 -4.71 -16.36 -2.10
C ALA A 194 -4.75 -15.68 -3.48
N GLY A 195 -5.51 -16.22 -4.44
CA GLY A 195 -5.76 -15.59 -5.73
C GLY A 195 -6.62 -14.32 -5.65
N THR A 196 -7.29 -14.08 -4.53
CA THR A 196 -8.13 -12.89 -4.32
C THR A 196 -7.39 -11.72 -3.66
N VAL A 197 -6.26 -11.98 -2.99
CA VAL A 197 -5.46 -10.97 -2.27
C VAL A 197 -4.34 -10.46 -3.16
N ARG A 198 -4.31 -9.16 -3.40
CA ARG A 198 -3.21 -8.51 -4.12
C ARG A 198 -2.01 -8.31 -3.20
N ILE A 199 -0.81 -8.63 -3.70
CA ILE A 199 0.45 -8.37 -3.02
C ILE A 199 1.24 -7.38 -3.86
N LEU A 200 1.39 -6.16 -3.34
CA LEU A 200 2.08 -5.06 -4.01
C LEU A 200 3.55 -5.04 -3.62
N TYR A 201 4.42 -4.68 -4.55
CA TYR A 201 5.80 -4.34 -4.24
C TYR A 201 5.90 -2.87 -3.81
N GLY A 202 6.40 -2.62 -2.59
CA GLY A 202 6.49 -1.29 -1.96
C GLY A 202 7.91 -0.72 -1.89
N GLY A 203 8.90 -1.34 -2.53
CA GLY A 203 10.24 -0.79 -2.67
C GLY A 203 10.34 0.28 -3.76
N SER A 204 11.55 0.62 -4.16
CA SER A 204 11.79 1.63 -5.19
C SER A 204 11.36 1.13 -6.58
N VAL A 205 10.28 1.69 -7.10
CA VAL A 205 9.78 1.44 -8.46
C VAL A 205 9.95 2.71 -9.29
N LYS A 206 10.49 2.55 -10.49
CA LYS A 206 10.68 3.60 -11.49
C LYS A 206 10.21 3.11 -12.85
N PRO A 207 10.02 4.00 -13.85
CA PRO A 207 9.61 3.60 -15.19
C PRO A 207 10.50 2.52 -15.83
N ASP A 208 11.79 2.55 -15.53
CA ASP A 208 12.82 1.66 -16.13
C ASP A 208 12.84 0.25 -15.53
N ASN A 209 12.38 0.04 -14.28
CA ASN A 209 12.36 -1.26 -13.63
C ASN A 209 10.96 -1.85 -13.40
N ALA A 210 9.92 -1.06 -13.65
CA ALA A 210 8.53 -1.46 -13.36
C ALA A 210 8.09 -2.72 -14.12
N ALA A 211 8.42 -2.82 -15.41
CA ALA A 211 8.03 -3.96 -16.24
C ALA A 211 8.65 -5.26 -15.73
N GLU A 212 9.93 -5.25 -15.36
CA GLU A 212 10.62 -6.42 -14.81
C GLU A 212 10.01 -6.84 -13.46
N LEU A 213 9.80 -5.89 -12.54
CA LEU A 213 9.20 -6.15 -11.23
C LEU A 213 7.79 -6.73 -11.35
N PHE A 214 6.96 -6.13 -12.20
CA PHE A 214 5.57 -6.55 -12.36
C PHE A 214 5.39 -7.83 -13.20
N SER A 215 6.42 -8.29 -13.89
CA SER A 215 6.43 -9.59 -14.55
C SER A 215 6.69 -10.75 -13.59
N MET A 216 7.19 -10.47 -12.38
CA MET A 216 7.47 -11.52 -11.40
C MET A 216 6.18 -12.19 -10.91
N PRO A 217 6.17 -13.52 -10.77
CA PRO A 217 5.06 -14.23 -10.16
C PRO A 217 4.72 -13.67 -8.77
N ASN A 218 3.43 -13.61 -8.44
CA ASN A 218 2.90 -13.09 -7.17
C ASN A 218 3.11 -11.58 -6.91
N VAL A 219 3.62 -10.81 -7.87
CA VAL A 219 3.64 -9.35 -7.81
C VAL A 219 2.40 -8.82 -8.53
N ASP A 220 1.40 -8.38 -7.75
CA ASP A 220 0.11 -7.93 -8.26
C ASP A 220 0.03 -6.40 -8.41
N GLY A 221 1.18 -5.74 -8.53
CA GLY A 221 1.29 -4.30 -8.72
C GLY A 221 2.30 -3.65 -7.78
N GLY A 222 2.10 -2.35 -7.49
CA GLY A 222 3.06 -1.60 -6.69
C GLY A 222 2.44 -0.54 -5.80
N LEU A 223 3.10 -0.29 -4.65
CA LEU A 223 2.87 0.88 -3.81
C LEU A 223 4.00 1.87 -4.10
N ILE A 224 3.68 2.93 -4.83
CA ILE A 224 4.65 3.83 -5.48
C ILE A 224 4.83 5.10 -4.65
N GLY A 225 6.05 5.36 -4.19
CA GLY A 225 6.39 6.58 -3.45
C GLY A 225 6.72 7.76 -4.39
N GLY A 226 7.96 8.22 -4.40
CA GLY A 226 8.39 9.43 -5.10
C GLY A 226 8.01 9.53 -6.58
N ALA A 227 8.06 8.42 -7.32
CA ALA A 227 7.65 8.40 -8.72
C ALA A 227 6.15 8.71 -8.92
N SER A 228 5.32 8.57 -7.89
CA SER A 228 3.90 8.95 -7.94
C SER A 228 3.65 10.47 -7.90
N LEU A 229 4.69 11.25 -7.62
CA LEU A 229 4.64 12.72 -7.61
C LEU A 229 4.99 13.35 -8.98
N VAL A 230 5.36 12.52 -9.97
CA VAL A 230 5.63 12.94 -11.34
C VAL A 230 4.65 12.21 -12.26
N ALA A 231 3.74 12.94 -12.90
CA ALA A 231 2.63 12.35 -13.65
C ALA A 231 3.12 11.38 -14.74
N ASP A 232 4.13 11.76 -15.51
CA ASP A 232 4.65 10.95 -16.61
C ASP A 232 5.27 9.63 -16.10
N ASP A 233 6.04 9.69 -15.01
CA ASP A 233 6.64 8.52 -14.37
C ASP A 233 5.58 7.59 -13.82
N PHE A 234 4.61 8.14 -13.09
CA PHE A 234 3.54 7.35 -12.50
C PHE A 234 2.69 6.67 -13.59
N MET A 235 2.37 7.39 -14.65
CA MET A 235 1.63 6.83 -15.77
C MET A 235 2.43 5.78 -16.56
N ALA A 236 3.75 5.94 -16.67
CA ALA A 236 4.62 4.93 -17.27
C ALA A 236 4.62 3.63 -16.43
N ILE A 237 4.69 3.76 -15.10
CA ILE A 237 4.60 2.62 -14.16
C ILE A 237 3.23 1.94 -14.27
N CYS A 238 2.13 2.72 -14.32
CA CYS A 238 0.79 2.16 -14.50
C CYS A 238 0.66 1.35 -15.81
N ARG A 239 1.19 1.88 -16.91
CA ARG A 239 1.18 1.15 -18.20
C ARG A 239 2.01 -0.13 -18.16
N ALA A 240 3.16 -0.11 -17.50
CA ALA A 240 3.99 -1.30 -17.32
C ALA A 240 3.29 -2.42 -16.51
N ALA A 241 2.36 -2.06 -15.63
CA ALA A 241 1.55 -3.03 -14.87
C ALA A 241 0.42 -3.66 -15.71
N GLY A 242 0.04 -3.06 -16.83
CA GLY A 242 -1.05 -3.51 -17.68
C GLY A 242 -0.65 -4.53 -18.75
N VAL A 243 0.61 -4.90 -18.81
CA VAL A 243 1.17 -5.82 -19.83
C VAL A 243 1.19 -7.25 -19.31
#